data_266ea0f9839b2651883d32b8669f4538
#
_entry.id   266ea0f9839b2651883d32b8669f4538
#
_cell.length_a   1.000
_cell.length_b   1.000
_cell.length_c   1.000
_cell.angle_alpha   90.00
_cell.angle_beta   90.00
_cell.angle_gamma   90.00
#
_symmetry.space_group_name_H-M   'P 1'
#
loop_
_entity.id
_entity.type
_entity.pdbx_description
1 polymer ?
#
loop_
_entity_poly.entity_id
_entity_poly.type
_entity_poly.pdbx_seq_one_letter_code
_entity_poly.pdbx_strand_id
1 'polypeptide(L)'
;MKQNNMLAMILAGGRGTRLHDLTKKVAKPAVSYGGKYRIIDFPLSNCANSGIDVVGVLTQYESVLLNSYVAAGRRWGLDAKDSGVYVLPPREKADANLGVYRGTADAISQNIDFIDSYSPEYILILSGDHIYKMNYAKMLAYHNENQADATIAVIEVPIKEASRFGIMNTDESLRILEFEEKPEHPKSNLASMGIYIFNWKLLRKMLLADMKNPDSSHDFGKDIIPELLNDGKRLFAYRFKGYWKDVGTIDSLWEANMDLLDK
;
A
#
# COMPACT_ATOMS: atom_id res chain seq x y z
N MET A 1 8.18 -2.81 24.59
CA MET A 1 7.91 -3.98 23.71
C MET A 1 7.32 -3.41 22.42
N LYS A 2 7.92 -3.68 21.26
CA LYS A 2 7.31 -3.35 19.96
C LYS A 2 6.01 -4.12 19.86
N GLN A 3 4.87 -3.43 19.80
CA GLN A 3 3.56 -4.05 19.96
C GLN A 3 3.20 -5.01 18.82
N ASN A 4 3.76 -4.86 17.61
CA ASN A 4 3.35 -5.64 16.43
C ASN A 4 4.49 -6.16 15.55
N ASN A 5 5.76 -5.90 15.82
CA ASN A 5 6.91 -6.27 14.96
C ASN A 5 6.68 -6.07 13.43
N MET A 6 5.86 -5.09 13.08
CA MET A 6 5.43 -4.76 11.72
C MET A 6 5.86 -3.33 11.35
N LEU A 7 6.50 -3.18 10.20
CA LEU A 7 6.87 -1.90 9.61
C LEU A 7 5.92 -1.61 8.43
N ALA A 8 5.51 -0.35 8.26
CA ALA A 8 4.67 0.04 7.13
C ALA A 8 5.47 0.78 6.06
N MET A 9 5.12 0.52 4.79
CA MET A 9 5.64 1.23 3.62
C MET A 9 4.46 1.77 2.80
N ILE A 10 4.39 3.08 2.64
CA ILE A 10 3.31 3.76 1.90
C ILE A 10 3.83 4.15 0.51
N LEU A 11 3.20 3.61 -0.53
CA LEU A 11 3.47 3.93 -1.93
C LEU A 11 2.82 5.27 -2.28
N ALA A 12 3.63 6.32 -2.39
CA ALA A 12 3.19 7.70 -2.58
C ALA A 12 3.82 8.39 -3.81
N GLY A 13 4.40 7.60 -4.73
CA GLY A 13 5.18 8.09 -5.87
C GLY A 13 4.41 8.29 -7.17
N GLY A 14 3.13 7.96 -7.22
CA GLY A 14 2.32 8.03 -8.44
C GLY A 14 2.08 9.47 -8.93
N ARG A 15 2.06 9.66 -10.26
CA ARG A 15 1.84 10.98 -10.89
C ARG A 15 0.45 11.56 -10.68
N GLY A 16 -0.58 10.71 -10.47
CA GLY A 16 -1.96 11.16 -10.26
C GLY A 16 -2.57 11.91 -11.46
N THR A 17 -2.17 11.57 -12.68
CA THR A 17 -2.55 12.30 -13.92
C THR A 17 -4.04 12.46 -14.13
N ARG A 18 -4.86 11.52 -13.61
CA ARG A 18 -6.32 11.57 -13.68
C ARG A 18 -6.97 12.64 -12.80
N LEU A 19 -6.20 13.30 -11.90
CA LEU A 19 -6.63 14.45 -11.12
C LEU A 19 -6.27 15.79 -11.78
N HIS A 20 -5.74 15.76 -13.00
CA HIS A 20 -5.45 16.89 -13.87
C HIS A 20 -4.73 18.04 -13.13
N ASP A 21 -5.34 19.22 -13.05
CA ASP A 21 -4.73 20.43 -12.48
C ASP A 21 -4.40 20.32 -10.99
N LEU A 22 -5.11 19.47 -10.24
CA LEU A 22 -4.85 19.24 -8.82
C LEU A 22 -3.50 18.61 -8.54
N THR A 23 -2.95 17.90 -9.51
CA THR A 23 -1.66 17.17 -9.34
C THR A 23 -0.52 17.70 -10.22
N LYS A 24 -0.71 18.83 -10.90
CA LYS A 24 0.37 19.46 -11.70
C LYS A 24 1.57 19.90 -10.84
N LYS A 25 1.33 20.33 -9.60
CA LYS A 25 2.35 20.84 -8.67
C LYS A 25 2.32 20.19 -7.29
N VAL A 26 1.52 19.14 -7.13
CA VAL A 26 1.27 18.49 -5.84
C VAL A 26 1.15 16.98 -6.07
N ALA A 27 1.92 16.19 -5.33
CA ALA A 27 1.74 14.74 -5.34
C ALA A 27 0.31 14.35 -4.92
N LYS A 28 -0.29 13.35 -5.56
CA LYS A 28 -1.67 12.91 -5.26
C LYS A 28 -1.93 12.70 -3.77
N PRO A 29 -1.06 12.04 -2.98
CA PRO A 29 -1.28 11.86 -1.55
C PRO A 29 -1.34 13.17 -0.74
N ALA A 30 -0.78 14.27 -1.28
CA ALA A 30 -0.80 15.59 -0.65
C ALA A 30 -2.01 16.46 -1.05
N VAL A 31 -2.89 15.97 -1.91
CA VAL A 31 -4.14 16.65 -2.29
C VAL A 31 -5.05 16.80 -1.06
N SER A 32 -5.68 17.97 -0.93
CA SER A 32 -6.57 18.28 0.20
C SER A 32 -7.88 17.48 0.15
N TYR A 33 -8.36 17.10 1.34
CA TYR A 33 -9.61 16.39 1.55
C TYR A 33 -10.33 16.93 2.79
N GLY A 34 -11.64 17.15 2.68
CA GLY A 34 -12.48 17.63 3.79
C GLY A 34 -12.06 18.99 4.36
N GLY A 35 -11.36 19.81 3.58
CA GLY A 35 -10.91 21.16 3.98
C GLY A 35 -9.79 21.21 5.03
N LYS A 36 -9.52 20.11 5.74
CA LYS A 36 -8.55 20.05 6.85
C LYS A 36 -7.43 19.04 6.65
N TYR A 37 -7.74 17.94 5.99
CA TYR A 37 -6.84 16.79 5.82
C TYR A 37 -6.25 16.73 4.42
N ARG A 38 -5.27 15.86 4.26
CA ARG A 38 -4.76 15.40 2.97
C ARG A 38 -5.00 13.89 2.84
N ILE A 39 -4.99 13.36 1.64
CA ILE A 39 -5.25 11.93 1.40
C ILE A 39 -4.29 11.07 2.24
N ILE A 40 -3.01 11.43 2.32
CA ILE A 40 -1.98 10.70 3.09
C ILE A 40 -2.26 10.62 4.60
N ASP A 41 -3.09 11.51 5.17
CA ASP A 41 -3.44 11.48 6.60
C ASP A 41 -4.14 10.18 6.99
N PHE A 42 -4.88 9.55 6.07
CA PHE A 42 -5.63 8.33 6.35
C PHE A 42 -4.72 7.13 6.61
N PRO A 43 -3.83 6.71 5.70
CA PRO A 43 -2.92 5.61 5.98
C PRO A 43 -1.97 5.90 7.14
N LEU A 44 -1.50 7.13 7.34
CA LEU A 44 -0.65 7.50 8.47
C LEU A 44 -1.39 7.42 9.81
N SER A 45 -2.62 7.95 9.89
CA SER A 45 -3.47 7.83 11.08
C SER A 45 -3.83 6.37 11.38
N ASN A 46 -4.11 5.57 10.34
CA ASN A 46 -4.38 4.15 10.50
C ASN A 46 -3.14 3.41 11.05
N CYS A 47 -1.93 3.73 10.59
CA CYS A 47 -0.68 3.18 11.12
C CYS A 47 -0.53 3.51 12.61
N ALA A 48 -0.62 4.78 12.98
CA ALA A 48 -0.51 5.22 14.37
C ALA A 48 -1.53 4.54 15.29
N ASN A 49 -2.80 4.51 14.87
CA ASN A 49 -3.89 3.88 15.61
C ASN A 49 -3.81 2.35 15.66
N SER A 50 -2.99 1.74 14.82
CA SER A 50 -2.75 0.29 14.78
C SER A 50 -1.49 -0.14 15.52
N GLY A 51 -0.79 0.80 16.18
CA GLY A 51 0.45 0.52 16.92
C GLY A 51 1.65 0.21 16.02
N ILE A 52 1.68 0.82 14.83
CA ILE A 52 2.82 0.75 13.91
C ILE A 52 3.68 1.98 14.13
N ASP A 53 4.91 1.78 14.60
CA ASP A 53 5.80 2.86 15.05
C ASP A 53 6.68 3.41 13.93
N VAL A 54 7.00 2.62 12.92
CA VAL A 54 7.91 2.98 11.83
C VAL A 54 7.18 2.92 10.50
N VAL A 55 7.16 4.05 9.79
CA VAL A 55 6.49 4.19 8.50
C VAL A 55 7.44 4.80 7.48
N GLY A 56 7.73 4.09 6.40
CA GLY A 56 8.40 4.63 5.21
C GLY A 56 7.38 5.18 4.21
N VAL A 57 7.58 6.39 3.72
CA VAL A 57 6.76 7.01 2.68
C VAL A 57 7.59 7.11 1.40
N LEU A 58 7.27 6.30 0.41
CA LEU A 58 7.98 6.21 -0.86
C LEU A 58 7.47 7.28 -1.82
N THR A 59 8.24 8.34 -1.97
CA THR A 59 7.87 9.52 -2.77
C THR A 59 8.68 9.60 -4.06
N GLN A 60 8.12 10.17 -5.10
CA GLN A 60 8.83 10.36 -6.37
C GLN A 60 8.42 11.64 -7.10
N TYR A 61 7.17 11.73 -7.54
CA TYR A 61 6.67 12.84 -8.36
C TYR A 61 6.13 13.98 -7.47
N GLU A 62 6.52 15.25 -7.77
CA GLU A 62 6.07 16.48 -7.09
C GLU A 62 6.06 16.35 -5.55
N SER A 63 7.13 15.79 -5.01
CA SER A 63 7.18 15.31 -3.63
C SER A 63 7.49 16.38 -2.58
N VAL A 64 7.93 17.59 -2.96
CA VAL A 64 8.41 18.62 -2.02
C VAL A 64 7.37 18.96 -0.95
N LEU A 65 6.13 19.24 -1.37
CA LEU A 65 5.05 19.56 -0.45
C LEU A 65 4.67 18.35 0.42
N LEU A 66 4.60 17.16 -0.18
CA LEU A 66 4.34 15.91 0.53
C LEU A 66 5.42 15.64 1.58
N ASN A 67 6.70 15.75 1.18
CA ASN A 67 7.84 15.50 2.07
C ASN A 67 7.81 16.42 3.29
N SER A 68 7.59 17.72 3.10
CA SER A 68 7.50 18.66 4.22
C SER A 68 6.26 18.45 5.08
N TYR A 69 5.16 17.97 4.50
CA TYR A 69 3.92 17.71 5.24
C TYR A 69 4.05 16.49 6.17
N VAL A 70 4.70 15.41 5.71
CA VAL A 70 4.84 14.16 6.48
C VAL A 70 6.07 14.14 7.37
N ALA A 71 6.99 15.08 7.20
CA ALA A 71 8.26 15.12 7.91
C ALA A 71 8.08 15.01 9.44
N ALA A 72 8.92 14.19 10.05
CA ALA A 72 9.00 13.93 11.49
C ALA A 72 7.75 13.26 12.13
N GLY A 73 6.68 12.99 11.41
CA GLY A 73 5.53 12.21 11.92
C GLY A 73 4.72 12.81 13.08
N ARG A 74 5.00 14.05 13.50
CA ARG A 74 4.39 14.70 14.69
C ARG A 74 2.88 14.76 14.66
N ARG A 75 2.30 14.98 13.48
CA ARG A 75 0.83 15.08 13.32
C ARG A 75 0.10 13.83 13.76
N TRP A 76 0.76 12.68 13.70
CA TRP A 76 0.20 11.36 14.00
C TRP A 76 0.79 10.73 15.26
N GLY A 77 1.63 11.48 16.01
CA GLY A 77 2.33 10.96 17.20
C GLY A 77 3.40 9.90 16.86
N LEU A 78 3.92 9.92 15.64
CA LEU A 78 4.99 9.04 15.17
C LEU A 78 6.36 9.74 15.22
N ASP A 79 6.69 10.35 16.37
CA ASP A 79 7.91 11.12 16.56
C ASP A 79 8.64 10.80 17.89
N ALA A 80 8.30 9.67 18.52
CA ALA A 80 8.99 9.17 19.69
C ALA A 80 10.37 8.58 19.32
N LYS A 81 11.21 8.30 20.33
CA LYS A 81 12.61 7.86 20.18
C LYS A 81 12.82 6.70 19.20
N ASP A 82 11.89 5.73 19.20
CA ASP A 82 11.98 4.51 18.38
C ASP A 82 10.87 4.43 17.30
N SER A 83 10.25 5.59 17.00
CA SER A 83 9.21 5.70 15.97
C SER A 83 9.57 6.80 14.96
N GLY A 84 8.91 6.79 13.80
CA GLY A 84 9.14 7.84 12.82
C GLY A 84 8.41 7.62 11.51
N VAL A 85 8.20 8.74 10.81
CA VAL A 85 7.81 8.76 9.40
C VAL A 85 9.05 9.17 8.59
N TYR A 86 9.48 8.27 7.73
CA TYR A 86 10.69 8.43 6.93
C TYR A 86 10.30 8.62 5.46
N VAL A 87 10.74 9.74 4.88
CA VAL A 87 10.54 10.01 3.46
C VAL A 87 11.65 9.32 2.67
N LEU A 88 11.26 8.47 1.73
CA LEU A 88 12.15 7.62 0.95
C LEU A 88 11.97 7.92 -0.56
N PRO A 89 12.67 8.91 -1.09
CA PRO A 89 12.72 9.15 -2.53
C PRO A 89 13.62 8.11 -3.22
N PRO A 90 13.55 7.97 -4.56
CA PRO A 90 14.55 7.24 -5.32
C PRO A 90 15.97 7.76 -5.02
N ARG A 91 16.92 6.84 -4.87
CA ARG A 91 18.27 7.16 -4.45
C ARG A 91 19.30 6.60 -5.44
N GLU A 92 20.36 7.35 -5.67
CA GLU A 92 21.59 6.77 -6.21
C GLU A 92 22.33 6.01 -5.11
N LYS A 93 22.82 4.83 -5.41
CA LYS A 93 23.73 4.06 -4.55
C LYS A 93 25.05 3.84 -5.27
N ALA A 94 26.16 3.87 -4.53
CA ALA A 94 27.51 3.71 -5.11
C ALA A 94 27.66 2.44 -5.97
N ASP A 95 26.97 1.37 -5.58
CA ASP A 95 27.07 0.05 -6.19
C ASP A 95 25.92 -0.29 -7.15
N ALA A 96 24.96 0.60 -7.33
CA ALA A 96 23.80 0.34 -8.17
C ALA A 96 23.25 1.63 -8.77
N ASN A 97 23.10 1.64 -10.07
CA ASN A 97 22.47 2.74 -10.81
C ASN A 97 20.94 2.66 -10.61
N LEU A 98 20.48 2.97 -9.39
CA LEU A 98 19.07 3.00 -9.01
C LEU A 98 18.50 4.35 -9.43
N GLY A 99 17.72 4.34 -10.50
CA GLY A 99 16.98 5.50 -10.96
C GLY A 99 15.62 5.63 -10.26
N VAL A 100 14.67 6.25 -10.96
CA VAL A 100 13.26 6.32 -10.56
C VAL A 100 12.68 4.92 -10.25
N TYR A 101 11.69 4.85 -9.37
CA TYR A 101 10.98 3.60 -9.12
C TYR A 101 10.25 3.13 -10.38
N ARG A 102 10.58 1.94 -10.85
CA ARG A 102 10.06 1.36 -12.10
C ARG A 102 8.67 0.74 -11.90
N GLY A 103 8.35 0.34 -10.67
CA GLY A 103 7.08 -0.27 -10.30
C GLY A 103 6.90 -0.25 -8.78
N THR A 104 5.75 -0.76 -8.32
CA THR A 104 5.40 -0.78 -6.90
C THR A 104 6.31 -1.69 -6.08
N ALA A 105 6.72 -2.83 -6.64
CA ALA A 105 7.68 -3.74 -6.01
C ALA A 105 9.10 -3.17 -6.03
N ASP A 106 9.52 -2.52 -7.12
CA ASP A 106 10.83 -1.87 -7.21
C ASP A 106 11.01 -0.79 -6.14
N ALA A 107 9.96 -0.03 -5.83
CA ALA A 107 10.00 0.97 -4.78
C ALA A 107 10.34 0.35 -3.40
N ILE A 108 9.81 -0.82 -3.10
CA ILE A 108 10.17 -1.56 -1.87
C ILE A 108 11.58 -2.14 -1.99
N SER A 109 11.92 -2.73 -3.14
CA SER A 109 13.22 -3.36 -3.39
C SER A 109 14.39 -2.39 -3.20
N GLN A 110 14.27 -1.16 -3.68
CA GLN A 110 15.28 -0.13 -3.52
C GLN A 110 15.49 0.31 -2.06
N ASN A 111 14.58 -0.04 -1.15
CA ASN A 111 14.60 0.32 0.26
C ASN A 111 14.73 -0.89 1.22
N ILE A 112 15.19 -2.04 0.72
CA ILE A 112 15.42 -3.25 1.54
C ILE A 112 16.38 -2.95 2.71
N ASP A 113 17.43 -2.18 2.48
CA ASP A 113 18.39 -1.78 3.51
C ASP A 113 17.73 -0.98 4.67
N PHE A 114 16.82 -0.08 4.34
CA PHE A 114 16.03 0.64 5.33
C PHE A 114 15.16 -0.33 6.14
N ILE A 115 14.44 -1.23 5.49
CA ILE A 115 13.57 -2.20 6.16
C ILE A 115 14.39 -3.15 7.03
N ASP A 116 15.49 -3.69 6.50
CA ASP A 116 16.38 -4.61 7.21
C ASP A 116 16.98 -3.99 8.49
N SER A 117 17.23 -2.65 8.50
CA SER A 117 17.75 -1.94 9.66
C SER A 117 16.83 -2.01 10.89
N TYR A 118 15.53 -2.22 10.69
CA TYR A 118 14.55 -2.41 11.75
C TYR A 118 14.25 -3.87 12.08
N SER A 119 14.72 -4.81 11.24
CA SER A 119 14.51 -6.26 11.38
C SER A 119 13.04 -6.63 11.68
N PRO A 120 12.05 -6.18 10.89
CA PRO A 120 10.67 -6.50 11.14
C PRO A 120 10.37 -7.96 10.81
N GLU A 121 9.38 -8.54 11.47
CA GLU A 121 8.83 -9.86 11.12
C GLU A 121 7.84 -9.73 9.95
N TYR A 122 7.03 -8.67 10.00
CA TYR A 122 6.00 -8.39 9.00
C TYR A 122 6.23 -7.02 8.35
N ILE A 123 5.82 -6.92 7.09
CA ILE A 123 5.76 -5.65 6.37
C ILE A 123 4.34 -5.39 5.89
N LEU A 124 3.86 -4.17 6.13
CA LEU A 124 2.59 -3.67 5.63
C LEU A 124 2.87 -2.73 4.45
N ILE A 125 2.34 -3.07 3.29
CA ILE A 125 2.41 -2.23 2.09
C ILE A 125 1.06 -1.54 1.91
N LEU A 126 1.08 -0.22 1.75
CA LEU A 126 -0.11 0.62 1.65
C LEU A 126 -0.06 1.49 0.40
N SER A 127 -1.21 1.72 -0.22
CA SER A 127 -1.39 2.80 -1.17
C SER A 127 -1.60 4.13 -0.42
N GLY A 128 -0.93 5.19 -0.88
CA GLY A 128 -1.00 6.53 -0.28
C GLY A 128 -2.14 7.40 -0.81
N ASP A 129 -3.08 6.84 -1.55
CA ASP A 129 -4.05 7.58 -2.35
C ASP A 129 -5.53 7.16 -2.15
N HIS A 130 -5.83 6.51 -1.02
CA HIS A 130 -7.17 6.06 -0.66
C HIS A 130 -7.68 6.72 0.63
N ILE A 131 -8.99 6.89 0.71
CA ILE A 131 -9.71 7.41 1.89
C ILE A 131 -10.42 6.26 2.58
N TYR A 132 -10.01 5.93 3.80
CA TYR A 132 -10.58 4.84 4.60
C TYR A 132 -10.08 4.90 6.04
N LYS A 133 -10.77 4.19 6.93
CA LYS A 133 -10.35 4.01 8.34
C LYS A 133 -10.26 2.52 8.64
N MET A 134 -9.07 2.03 8.96
CA MET A 134 -8.80 0.60 9.14
C MET A 134 -7.83 0.37 10.30
N ASN A 135 -8.06 -0.71 11.06
CA ASN A 135 -7.14 -1.20 12.08
C ASN A 135 -6.29 -2.34 11.50
N TYR A 136 -5.03 -2.04 11.20
CA TYR A 136 -4.09 -3.03 10.62
C TYR A 136 -3.68 -4.12 11.62
N ALA A 137 -3.78 -3.88 12.92
CA ALA A 137 -3.50 -4.91 13.93
C ALA A 137 -4.50 -6.07 13.84
N LYS A 138 -5.77 -5.80 13.48
CA LYS A 138 -6.77 -6.84 13.24
C LYS A 138 -6.44 -7.66 11.99
N MET A 139 -5.94 -7.00 10.94
CA MET A 139 -5.50 -7.69 9.73
C MET A 139 -4.27 -8.58 10.00
N LEU A 140 -3.32 -8.10 10.84
CA LEU A 140 -2.17 -8.89 11.26
C LEU A 140 -2.58 -10.11 12.11
N ALA A 141 -3.54 -9.95 13.02
CA ALA A 141 -4.08 -11.07 13.78
C ALA A 141 -4.67 -12.15 12.86
N TYR A 142 -5.48 -11.74 11.88
CA TYR A 142 -6.02 -12.63 10.85
C TYR A 142 -4.92 -13.31 10.03
N HIS A 143 -3.87 -12.58 9.65
CA HIS A 143 -2.71 -13.12 8.94
C HIS A 143 -2.06 -14.27 9.74
N ASN A 144 -1.86 -14.05 11.05
CA ASN A 144 -1.24 -15.04 11.94
C ASN A 144 -2.16 -16.23 12.21
N GLU A 145 -3.45 -16.02 12.42
CA GLU A 145 -4.45 -17.09 12.63
C GLU A 145 -4.51 -18.05 11.45
N ASN A 146 -4.37 -17.53 10.23
CA ASN A 146 -4.35 -18.34 9.01
C ASN A 146 -2.96 -18.86 8.64
N GLN A 147 -1.91 -18.54 9.42
CA GLN A 147 -0.53 -18.86 9.09
C GLN A 147 -0.19 -18.47 7.65
N ALA A 148 -0.62 -17.27 7.26
CA ALA A 148 -0.49 -16.77 5.90
C ALA A 148 0.97 -16.39 5.59
N ASP A 149 1.37 -16.57 4.35
CA ASP A 149 2.60 -15.98 3.79
C ASP A 149 2.38 -14.53 3.36
N ALA A 150 1.18 -14.26 2.85
CA ALA A 150 0.70 -12.92 2.53
C ALA A 150 -0.81 -12.81 2.79
N THR A 151 -1.26 -11.61 3.15
CA THR A 151 -2.68 -11.28 3.31
C THR A 151 -2.97 -10.01 2.53
N ILE A 152 -4.02 -10.04 1.74
CA ILE A 152 -4.48 -8.91 0.91
C ILE A 152 -5.81 -8.43 1.43
N ALA A 153 -5.90 -7.15 1.79
CA ALA A 153 -7.19 -6.56 2.14
C ALA A 153 -8.05 -6.41 0.89
N VAL A 154 -9.29 -6.86 0.97
CA VAL A 154 -10.26 -6.82 -0.12
C VAL A 154 -11.56 -6.17 0.33
N ILE A 155 -12.23 -5.55 -0.62
CA ILE A 155 -13.58 -5.00 -0.47
C ILE A 155 -14.48 -5.54 -1.57
N GLU A 156 -15.74 -5.77 -1.26
CA GLU A 156 -16.73 -6.15 -2.26
C GLU A 156 -17.17 -4.91 -3.05
N VAL A 157 -17.04 -4.96 -4.37
CA VAL A 157 -17.46 -3.89 -5.28
C VAL A 157 -18.59 -4.40 -6.20
N PRO A 158 -19.42 -3.52 -6.78
CA PRO A 158 -20.32 -3.93 -7.84
C PRO A 158 -19.56 -4.61 -8.99
N ILE A 159 -20.04 -5.75 -9.48
CA ILE A 159 -19.35 -6.54 -10.51
C ILE A 159 -18.99 -5.72 -11.76
N LYS A 160 -19.84 -4.76 -12.13
CA LYS A 160 -19.60 -3.82 -13.24
C LYS A 160 -18.39 -2.90 -13.06
N GLU A 161 -17.93 -2.73 -11.82
CA GLU A 161 -16.77 -1.90 -11.47
C GLU A 161 -15.50 -2.72 -11.22
N ALA A 162 -15.66 -4.04 -11.09
CA ALA A 162 -14.57 -4.94 -10.70
C ALA A 162 -13.40 -4.91 -11.69
N SER A 163 -13.64 -4.69 -12.98
CA SER A 163 -12.59 -4.56 -14.01
C SER A 163 -11.60 -3.41 -13.79
N ARG A 164 -11.89 -2.50 -12.85
CA ARG A 164 -10.98 -1.39 -12.50
C ARG A 164 -9.90 -1.78 -11.51
N PHE A 165 -10.03 -2.93 -10.86
CA PHE A 165 -9.23 -3.37 -9.72
C PHE A 165 -8.55 -4.71 -9.99
N GLY A 166 -7.54 -5.02 -9.19
CA GLY A 166 -7.07 -6.39 -9.03
C GLY A 166 -8.14 -7.22 -8.31
N ILE A 167 -8.53 -8.35 -8.88
CA ILE A 167 -9.64 -9.18 -8.41
C ILE A 167 -9.11 -10.51 -7.89
N MET A 168 -9.59 -10.92 -6.72
CA MET A 168 -9.25 -12.20 -6.11
C MET A 168 -10.36 -13.21 -6.26
N ASN A 169 -9.98 -14.42 -6.70
CA ASN A 169 -10.81 -15.61 -6.63
C ASN A 169 -10.34 -16.44 -5.43
N THR A 170 -11.25 -16.76 -4.51
CA THR A 170 -10.94 -17.44 -3.26
C THR A 170 -11.76 -18.72 -3.10
N ASP A 171 -11.29 -19.62 -2.26
CA ASP A 171 -12.13 -20.69 -1.70
C ASP A 171 -13.01 -20.18 -0.54
N GLU A 172 -13.76 -21.09 0.09
CA GLU A 172 -14.67 -20.78 1.20
C GLU A 172 -13.94 -20.26 2.45
N SER A 173 -12.65 -20.62 2.62
CA SER A 173 -11.81 -20.16 3.72
C SER A 173 -11.16 -18.79 3.46
N LEU A 174 -11.45 -18.16 2.33
CA LEU A 174 -10.83 -16.94 1.83
C LEU A 174 -9.35 -17.11 1.44
N ARG A 175 -8.89 -18.34 1.24
CA ARG A 175 -7.60 -18.58 0.62
C ARG A 175 -7.66 -18.15 -0.85
N ILE A 176 -6.70 -17.33 -1.26
CA ILE A 176 -6.63 -16.82 -2.64
C ILE A 176 -6.12 -17.94 -3.55
N LEU A 177 -6.91 -18.28 -4.55
CA LEU A 177 -6.59 -19.29 -5.56
C LEU A 177 -6.07 -18.65 -6.84
N GLU A 178 -6.57 -17.45 -7.19
CA GLU A 178 -6.23 -16.73 -8.41
C GLU A 178 -6.30 -15.22 -8.14
N PHE A 179 -5.40 -14.48 -8.78
CA PHE A 179 -5.39 -13.02 -8.81
C PHE A 179 -5.39 -12.55 -10.27
N GLU A 180 -6.31 -11.67 -10.61
CA GLU A 180 -6.45 -11.11 -11.95
C GLU A 180 -6.34 -9.59 -11.89
N GLU A 181 -5.31 -9.03 -12.51
CA GLU A 181 -5.11 -7.57 -12.55
C GLU A 181 -6.00 -6.95 -13.63
N LYS A 182 -7.02 -6.21 -13.22
CA LYS A 182 -7.99 -5.49 -14.08
C LYS A 182 -8.59 -6.35 -15.19
N PRO A 183 -9.22 -7.48 -14.85
CA PRO A 183 -9.78 -8.38 -15.84
C PRO A 183 -10.95 -7.73 -16.62
N GLU A 184 -11.05 -8.00 -17.93
CA GLU A 184 -12.20 -7.57 -18.72
C GLU A 184 -13.50 -8.25 -18.25
N HIS A 185 -13.40 -9.52 -17.87
CA HIS A 185 -14.53 -10.34 -17.41
C HIS A 185 -14.22 -10.90 -16.01
N PRO A 186 -14.42 -10.09 -14.95
CA PRO A 186 -14.10 -10.51 -13.59
C PRO A 186 -14.97 -11.67 -13.13
N LYS A 187 -14.35 -12.71 -12.58
CA LYS A 187 -15.02 -13.90 -12.03
C LYS A 187 -15.52 -13.69 -10.61
N SER A 188 -15.03 -12.66 -9.93
CA SER A 188 -15.35 -12.32 -8.54
C SER A 188 -15.51 -10.81 -8.41
N ASN A 189 -16.11 -10.38 -7.32
CA ASN A 189 -16.23 -8.96 -6.92
C ASN A 189 -15.35 -8.57 -5.74
N LEU A 190 -14.42 -9.44 -5.34
CA LEU A 190 -13.44 -9.14 -4.29
C LEU A 190 -12.28 -8.33 -4.86
N ALA A 191 -12.35 -7.02 -4.69
CA ALA A 191 -11.36 -6.08 -5.20
C ALA A 191 -10.23 -5.86 -4.20
N SER A 192 -8.99 -5.87 -4.68
CA SER A 192 -7.82 -5.47 -3.89
C SER A 192 -7.92 -4.00 -3.49
N MET A 193 -7.68 -3.75 -2.21
CA MET A 193 -7.55 -2.38 -1.69
C MET A 193 -6.13 -1.82 -1.84
N GLY A 194 -5.19 -2.59 -2.40
CA GLY A 194 -3.78 -2.19 -2.43
C GLY A 194 -3.13 -2.16 -1.04
N ILE A 195 -3.60 -3.00 -0.15
CA ILE A 195 -3.14 -3.14 1.24
C ILE A 195 -2.70 -4.58 1.45
N TYR A 196 -1.40 -4.78 1.72
CA TYR A 196 -0.81 -6.11 1.82
C TYR A 196 -0.03 -6.26 3.13
N ILE A 197 -0.15 -7.41 3.79
CA ILE A 197 0.79 -7.86 4.83
C ILE A 197 1.57 -9.05 4.28
N PHE A 198 2.89 -9.00 4.39
CA PHE A 198 3.79 -10.10 4.03
C PHE A 198 4.68 -10.46 5.21
N ASN A 199 5.05 -11.74 5.31
CA ASN A 199 6.21 -12.15 6.07
C ASN A 199 7.46 -11.55 5.43
N TRP A 200 8.21 -10.70 6.15
CA TRP A 200 9.31 -9.94 5.55
C TRP A 200 10.38 -10.84 4.93
N LYS A 201 10.76 -11.89 5.61
CA LYS A 201 11.78 -12.82 5.11
C LYS A 201 11.42 -13.42 3.74
N LEU A 202 10.14 -13.75 3.54
CA LEU A 202 9.65 -14.27 2.26
C LEU A 202 9.65 -13.17 1.20
N LEU A 203 9.02 -12.03 1.48
CA LEU A 203 8.94 -10.93 0.51
C LEU A 203 10.33 -10.45 0.10
N ARG A 204 11.25 -10.30 1.06
CA ARG A 204 12.65 -9.93 0.78
C ARG A 204 13.31 -10.85 -0.24
N LYS A 205 13.13 -12.17 -0.08
CA LYS A 205 13.65 -13.16 -1.03
C LYS A 205 13.06 -12.97 -2.43
N MET A 206 11.76 -12.78 -2.52
CA MET A 206 11.04 -12.56 -3.78
C MET A 206 11.51 -11.27 -4.47
N LEU A 207 11.62 -10.18 -3.73
CA LEU A 207 12.08 -8.89 -4.26
C LEU A 207 13.51 -8.96 -4.80
N LEU A 208 14.42 -9.64 -4.11
CA LEU A 208 15.80 -9.82 -4.57
C LEU A 208 15.88 -10.68 -5.84
N ALA A 209 14.97 -11.63 -6.03
CA ALA A 209 14.86 -12.39 -7.26
C ALA A 209 14.26 -11.54 -8.39
N ASP A 210 13.18 -10.83 -8.11
CA ASP A 210 12.49 -9.96 -9.06
C ASP A 210 13.39 -8.84 -9.62
N MET A 211 14.24 -8.24 -8.78
CA MET A 211 15.22 -7.22 -9.22
C MET A 211 16.13 -7.69 -10.35
N LYS A 212 16.40 -9.00 -10.43
CA LYS A 212 17.28 -9.63 -11.42
C LYS A 212 16.53 -10.10 -12.66
N ASN A 213 15.19 -10.07 -12.63
CA ASN A 213 14.36 -10.52 -13.74
C ASN A 213 14.17 -9.35 -14.75
N PRO A 214 14.76 -9.40 -15.94
CA PRO A 214 14.63 -8.34 -16.94
C PRO A 214 13.22 -8.25 -17.55
N ASP A 215 12.43 -9.32 -17.45
CA ASP A 215 11.08 -9.39 -18.01
C ASP A 215 10.00 -8.93 -17.02
N SER A 216 10.38 -8.68 -15.77
CA SER A 216 9.46 -8.18 -14.75
C SER A 216 9.14 -6.71 -14.93
N SER A 217 7.89 -6.34 -14.71
CA SER A 217 7.47 -4.94 -14.55
C SER A 217 7.71 -4.40 -13.14
N HIS A 218 8.20 -5.25 -12.23
CA HIS A 218 8.47 -4.93 -10.83
C HIS A 218 7.25 -4.39 -10.09
N ASP A 219 6.11 -5.02 -10.33
CA ASP A 219 4.80 -4.64 -9.76
C ASP A 219 4.23 -5.76 -8.88
N PHE A 220 3.58 -5.38 -7.76
CA PHE A 220 3.00 -6.38 -6.86
C PHE A 220 1.90 -7.20 -7.53
N GLY A 221 0.99 -6.55 -8.25
CA GLY A 221 -0.15 -7.22 -8.86
C GLY A 221 0.21 -8.05 -10.08
N LYS A 222 1.18 -7.60 -10.88
CA LYS A 222 1.57 -8.26 -12.13
C LYS A 222 2.63 -9.33 -11.95
N ASP A 223 3.53 -9.15 -10.99
CA ASP A 223 4.72 -10.00 -10.86
C ASP A 223 4.76 -10.73 -9.52
N ILE A 224 4.76 -10.02 -8.39
CA ILE A 224 5.04 -10.63 -7.07
C ILE A 224 3.89 -11.53 -6.60
N ILE A 225 2.64 -11.08 -6.66
CA ILE A 225 1.48 -11.87 -6.20
C ILE A 225 1.28 -13.13 -7.07
N PRO A 226 1.30 -13.05 -8.40
CA PRO A 226 1.23 -14.23 -9.25
C PRO A 226 2.36 -15.23 -9.00
N GLU A 227 3.59 -14.77 -8.80
CA GLU A 227 4.73 -15.66 -8.51
C GLU A 227 4.56 -16.39 -7.18
N LEU A 228 4.11 -15.68 -6.11
CA LEU A 228 3.80 -16.32 -4.83
C LEU A 228 2.71 -17.38 -4.95
N LEU A 229 1.66 -17.13 -5.74
CA LEU A 229 0.61 -18.12 -6.00
C LEU A 229 1.16 -19.34 -6.76
N ASN A 230 1.98 -19.12 -7.78
CA ASN A 230 2.61 -20.19 -8.55
C ASN A 230 3.56 -21.04 -7.68
N ASP A 231 4.24 -20.43 -6.73
CA ASP A 231 5.08 -21.08 -5.73
C ASP A 231 4.28 -21.83 -4.64
N GLY A 232 2.95 -21.84 -4.73
CA GLY A 232 2.08 -22.53 -3.78
C GLY A 232 2.03 -21.87 -2.40
N LYS A 233 2.38 -20.59 -2.27
CA LYS A 233 2.34 -19.86 -1.01
C LYS A 233 0.91 -19.67 -0.51
N ARG A 234 0.77 -19.48 0.79
CA ARG A 234 -0.53 -19.33 1.46
C ARG A 234 -0.92 -17.85 1.46
N LEU A 235 -1.72 -17.44 0.48
CA LEU A 235 -2.28 -16.10 0.38
C LEU A 235 -3.74 -16.11 0.81
N PHE A 236 -4.13 -15.14 1.67
CA PHE A 236 -5.50 -15.01 2.17
C PHE A 236 -6.06 -13.62 1.90
N ALA A 237 -7.36 -13.56 1.62
CA ALA A 237 -8.11 -12.32 1.49
C ALA A 237 -8.68 -11.91 2.85
N TYR A 238 -8.36 -10.69 3.31
CA TYR A 238 -8.96 -10.09 4.49
C TYR A 238 -10.12 -9.18 4.07
N ARG A 239 -11.35 -9.59 4.36
CA ARG A 239 -12.54 -8.79 4.00
C ARG A 239 -12.65 -7.57 4.89
N PHE A 240 -12.46 -6.39 4.30
CA PHE A 240 -12.69 -5.11 4.94
C PHE A 240 -14.18 -4.75 4.89
N LYS A 241 -14.71 -4.30 6.02
CA LYS A 241 -16.06 -3.75 6.14
C LYS A 241 -15.96 -2.32 6.64
N GLY A 242 -16.34 -1.37 5.82
CA GLY A 242 -16.27 0.05 6.15
C GLY A 242 -16.21 0.93 4.92
N TYR A 243 -16.16 2.23 5.15
CA TYR A 243 -15.98 3.19 4.06
C TYR A 243 -14.57 3.09 3.48
N TRP A 244 -14.49 2.94 2.17
CA TRP A 244 -13.26 3.00 1.39
C TRP A 244 -13.53 3.65 0.03
N LYS A 245 -12.67 4.55 -0.39
CA LYS A 245 -12.76 5.25 -1.67
C LYS A 245 -11.37 5.39 -2.30
N ASP A 246 -11.20 4.89 -3.50
CA ASP A 246 -10.10 5.27 -4.39
C ASP A 246 -10.43 6.65 -4.99
N VAL A 247 -9.69 7.66 -4.57
CA VAL A 247 -9.88 9.05 -5.05
C VAL A 247 -8.97 9.35 -6.23
N GLY A 248 -8.89 8.42 -7.18
CA GLY A 248 -8.05 8.49 -8.37
C GLY A 248 -8.52 9.41 -9.49
N THR A 249 -9.76 9.89 -9.45
CA THR A 249 -10.35 10.80 -10.42
C THR A 249 -10.96 12.01 -9.72
N ILE A 250 -11.20 13.09 -10.45
CA ILE A 250 -11.86 14.30 -9.90
C ILE A 250 -13.24 13.96 -9.36
N ASP A 251 -14.03 13.16 -10.11
CA ASP A 251 -15.37 12.76 -9.69
C ASP A 251 -15.33 11.96 -8.38
N SER A 252 -14.44 10.96 -8.27
CA SER A 252 -14.32 10.15 -7.05
C SER A 252 -13.82 10.96 -5.85
N LEU A 253 -12.94 11.95 -6.07
CA LEU A 253 -12.49 12.86 -5.02
C LEU A 253 -13.61 13.80 -4.59
N TRP A 254 -14.39 14.32 -5.52
CA TRP A 254 -15.55 15.15 -5.24
C TRP A 254 -16.61 14.37 -4.46
N GLU A 255 -17.00 13.20 -4.93
CA GLU A 255 -17.93 12.31 -4.22
C GLU A 255 -17.47 12.01 -2.80
N ALA A 256 -16.18 11.65 -2.62
CA ALA A 256 -15.63 11.39 -1.29
C ALA A 256 -15.73 12.62 -0.36
N ASN A 257 -15.59 13.83 -0.88
CA ASN A 257 -15.83 15.05 -0.09
C ASN A 257 -17.31 15.25 0.24
N MET A 258 -18.21 14.92 -0.71
CA MET A 258 -19.68 15.02 -0.47
C MET A 258 -20.16 13.98 0.54
N ASP A 259 -19.61 12.77 0.52
CA ASP A 259 -19.90 11.71 1.50
C ASP A 259 -19.69 12.16 2.97
N LEU A 260 -18.89 13.21 3.21
CA LEU A 260 -18.74 13.80 4.54
C LEU A 260 -19.98 14.57 5.02
N LEU A 261 -20.89 14.93 4.12
CA LEU A 261 -22.10 15.68 4.43
C LEU A 261 -23.29 14.77 4.72
N ASP A 262 -23.21 13.51 4.34
CA ASP A 262 -24.27 12.50 4.45
C ASP A 262 -24.28 11.83 5.85
N LYS A 263 -24.25 12.62 6.93
CA LYS A 263 -24.34 12.14 8.32
C LYS A 263 -25.58 12.57 9.02
#